data_fef92fbc09c8f2b1ec13caec2347e9c2
#
_entry.id   fef92fbc09c8f2b1ec13caec2347e9c2
#
_cell.length_a   1.000
_cell.length_b   1.000
_cell.length_c   1.000
_cell.angle_alpha   90.00
_cell.angle_beta   90.00
_cell.angle_gamma   90.00
#
_symmetry.space_group_name_H-M   'P 1'
#
loop_
_entity.id
_entity.type
_entity.pdbx_description
1 polymer ?
#
loop_
_entity_poly.entity_id
_entity_poly.type
_entity_poly.pdbx_seq_one_letter_code
_entity_poly.pdbx_strand_id
1 'polypeptide(L)'
;MMRATESATSLNQPIPAAAVPLLSLAAFASALSARVTDPLLPNLAHEFGVSLGDASNVITFFSVAYGFSQLFFGPLGDRYGKYLVVACASLACALTAGLCAIAPNFALLLVARLLAGATAAALIPLSMAWIGDVVPYQQRQPVLARFLIGHIFGLSMGAFFGGMAGDDLGWRFPFFGIALIFLLIGAVLLLLNRRLPAHAQAAHKAEGATIPRMIKEFRQVLATPWARMVLVTVSLEGAFLYGAFAFIASHLHHAFGMSLTASGAMVMLYGFGGLLFAAASGAFVHRLGEVGLSLWGGLFVAGSLLAIGVAPVWWWAIPGCFFAGLGFYMLHNTLQTNATQMAPERRGAAVSAFACCYFLGQSIGVGAAGIMVERAGTGTVIVVGAIGLLAVALNFTRRLRLKTLG
;
A
#
# COMPACT_ATOMS: atom_id res chain seq x y z
N MET A 1 23.52 37.34 -23.14
CA MET A 1 24.18 37.08 -21.85
C MET A 1 23.21 37.09 -20.66
N MET A 2 22.20 37.95 -20.59
CA MET A 2 21.19 38.00 -19.50
C MET A 2 20.32 36.74 -19.36
N ARG A 3 19.90 36.06 -20.43
CA ARG A 3 19.10 34.84 -20.36
C ARG A 3 19.83 33.60 -19.80
N ALA A 4 21.17 33.56 -19.90
CA ALA A 4 21.97 32.44 -19.36
C ALA A 4 22.18 32.54 -17.86
N THR A 5 22.22 33.76 -17.29
CA THR A 5 22.38 34.02 -15.86
C THR A 5 21.06 33.78 -15.10
N GLU A 6 19.90 34.07 -15.70
CA GLU A 6 18.59 33.76 -15.10
C GLU A 6 18.35 32.24 -15.01
N SER A 7 18.80 31.46 -16.00
CA SER A 7 18.64 30.00 -15.97
C SER A 7 19.54 29.31 -14.92
N ALA A 8 20.73 29.85 -14.64
CA ALA A 8 21.64 29.31 -13.63
C ALA A 8 21.18 29.62 -12.18
N THR A 9 20.55 30.79 -11.96
CA THR A 9 20.00 31.17 -10.65
C THR A 9 18.75 30.39 -10.27
N SER A 10 17.94 29.96 -11.25
CA SER A 10 16.73 29.17 -11.00
C SER A 10 17.01 27.71 -10.59
N LEU A 11 18.16 27.17 -10.97
CA LEU A 11 18.58 25.80 -10.61
C LEU A 11 19.06 25.68 -9.14
N ASN A 12 19.33 26.80 -8.47
CA ASN A 12 19.89 26.82 -7.12
C ASN A 12 18.89 27.26 -6.03
N GLN A 13 17.61 27.47 -6.36
CA GLN A 13 16.63 27.81 -5.32
C GLN A 13 16.33 26.58 -4.46
N PRO A 14 16.45 26.70 -3.11
CA PRO A 14 16.22 25.57 -2.21
C PRO A 14 14.74 25.17 -2.22
N ILE A 15 14.52 23.85 -2.19
CA ILE A 15 13.17 23.29 -2.04
C ILE A 15 12.66 23.63 -0.63
N PRO A 16 11.41 24.09 -0.46
CA PRO A 16 10.86 24.33 0.85
C PRO A 16 10.96 23.10 1.77
N ALA A 17 11.47 23.26 2.97
CA ALA A 17 11.70 22.17 3.92
C ALA A 17 10.44 21.37 4.25
N ALA A 18 9.25 21.99 4.14
CA ALA A 18 7.95 21.35 4.35
C ALA A 18 7.51 20.43 3.21
N ALA A 19 8.14 20.48 2.02
CA ALA A 19 7.64 19.76 0.85
C ALA A 19 7.63 18.23 1.05
N VAL A 20 8.73 17.64 1.51
CA VAL A 20 8.83 16.19 1.77
C VAL A 20 7.96 15.75 2.96
N PRO A 21 7.97 16.43 4.12
CA PRO A 21 7.06 16.11 5.22
C PRO A 21 5.58 16.10 4.83
N LEU A 22 5.12 17.05 4.02
CA LEU A 22 3.74 17.09 3.54
C LEU A 22 3.40 15.90 2.62
N LEU A 23 4.33 15.50 1.74
CA LEU A 23 4.16 14.28 0.95
C LEU A 23 4.12 13.03 1.85
N SER A 24 4.92 12.98 2.91
CA SER A 24 4.89 11.89 3.90
C SER A 24 3.55 11.83 4.64
N LEU A 25 2.95 12.98 4.98
CA LEU A 25 1.60 13.05 5.55
C LEU A 25 0.53 12.61 4.56
N ALA A 26 0.67 12.93 3.26
CA ALA A 26 -0.24 12.42 2.23
C ALA A 26 -0.14 10.89 2.10
N ALA A 27 1.06 10.33 2.17
CA ALA A 27 1.28 8.89 2.18
C ALA A 27 0.71 8.22 3.45
N PHE A 28 0.85 8.86 4.60
CA PHE A 28 0.22 8.46 5.87
C PHE A 28 -1.31 8.39 5.73
N ALA A 29 -1.94 9.46 5.25
CA ALA A 29 -3.40 9.51 5.09
C ALA A 29 -3.91 8.47 4.07
N SER A 30 -3.16 8.23 2.97
CA SER A 30 -3.47 7.20 1.99
C SER A 30 -3.45 5.79 2.62
N ALA A 31 -2.41 5.48 3.38
CA ALA A 31 -2.25 4.21 4.06
C ALA A 31 -3.30 4.00 5.15
N LEU A 32 -3.62 5.05 5.93
CA LEU A 32 -4.68 5.05 6.92
C LEU A 32 -6.03 4.76 6.27
N SER A 33 -6.38 5.45 5.17
CA SER A 33 -7.61 5.22 4.40
C SER A 33 -7.73 3.79 3.85
N ALA A 34 -6.61 3.17 3.49
CA ALA A 34 -6.59 1.80 2.99
C ALA A 34 -6.89 0.76 4.09
N ARG A 35 -6.54 1.03 5.36
CA ARG A 35 -6.61 0.05 6.46
C ARG A 35 -7.69 0.30 7.50
N VAL A 36 -8.29 1.47 7.49
CA VAL A 36 -9.32 1.86 8.46
C VAL A 36 -10.55 0.96 8.42
N THR A 37 -10.85 0.35 7.28
CA THR A 37 -12.02 -0.51 7.09
C THR A 37 -11.85 -1.93 7.62
N ASP A 38 -10.61 -2.42 7.80
CA ASP A 38 -10.37 -3.80 8.19
C ASP A 38 -11.04 -4.17 9.54
N PRO A 39 -10.89 -3.40 10.63
CA PRO A 39 -11.59 -3.68 11.88
C PRO A 39 -13.06 -3.25 11.87
N LEU A 40 -13.50 -2.44 10.89
CA LEU A 40 -14.89 -1.99 10.76
C LEU A 40 -15.81 -2.99 10.07
N LEU A 41 -15.30 -4.10 9.53
CA LEU A 41 -16.11 -5.07 8.78
C LEU A 41 -17.32 -5.57 9.57
N PRO A 42 -17.22 -5.92 10.89
CA PRO A 42 -18.39 -6.33 11.65
C PRO A 42 -19.45 -5.24 11.77
N ASN A 43 -19.03 -3.97 11.98
CA ASN A 43 -19.98 -2.84 12.06
C ASN A 43 -20.68 -2.58 10.72
N LEU A 44 -19.94 -2.65 9.61
CA LEU A 44 -20.51 -2.48 8.27
C LEU A 44 -21.49 -3.60 7.92
N ALA A 45 -21.14 -4.86 8.29
CA ALA A 45 -22.03 -5.99 8.11
C ALA A 45 -23.35 -5.80 8.87
N HIS A 46 -23.28 -5.37 10.13
CA HIS A 46 -24.45 -5.11 10.98
C HIS A 46 -25.28 -3.93 10.48
N GLU A 47 -24.63 -2.80 10.17
CA GLU A 47 -25.32 -1.55 9.75
C GLU A 47 -26.11 -1.73 8.45
N PHE A 48 -25.53 -2.44 7.49
CA PHE A 48 -26.16 -2.62 6.17
C PHE A 48 -26.91 -3.94 6.00
N GLY A 49 -26.94 -4.79 7.03
CA GLY A 49 -27.60 -6.10 6.96
C GLY A 49 -27.01 -7.03 5.92
N VAL A 50 -25.68 -6.95 5.70
CA VAL A 50 -24.94 -7.81 4.77
C VAL A 50 -24.05 -8.79 5.53
N SER A 51 -23.56 -9.82 4.85
CA SER A 51 -22.63 -10.76 5.46
C SER A 51 -21.25 -10.13 5.73
N LEU A 52 -20.43 -10.74 6.59
CA LEU A 52 -19.06 -10.30 6.82
C LEU A 52 -18.23 -10.38 5.53
N GLY A 53 -18.47 -11.40 4.71
CA GLY A 53 -17.84 -11.59 3.41
C GLY A 53 -18.23 -10.47 2.44
N ASP A 54 -19.53 -10.13 2.35
CA ASP A 54 -19.98 -9.02 1.52
C ASP A 54 -19.40 -7.69 2.01
N ALA A 55 -19.35 -7.46 3.32
CA ALA A 55 -18.74 -6.26 3.89
C ALA A 55 -17.28 -6.09 3.45
N SER A 56 -16.52 -7.18 3.28
CA SER A 56 -15.13 -7.12 2.81
C SER A 56 -14.95 -6.53 1.40
N ASN A 57 -16.04 -6.43 0.62
CA ASN A 57 -16.00 -5.78 -0.68
C ASN A 57 -15.61 -4.30 -0.61
N VAL A 58 -15.77 -3.62 0.54
CA VAL A 58 -15.24 -2.24 0.72
C VAL A 58 -13.72 -2.18 0.58
N ILE A 59 -13.00 -3.26 0.89
CA ILE A 59 -11.55 -3.40 0.69
C ILE A 59 -11.26 -3.81 -0.75
N THR A 60 -12.02 -4.77 -1.28
CA THR A 60 -11.89 -5.29 -2.65
C THR A 60 -12.03 -4.17 -3.69
N PHE A 61 -13.10 -3.37 -3.62
CA PHE A 61 -13.35 -2.28 -4.56
C PHE A 61 -12.30 -1.18 -4.48
N PHE A 62 -11.85 -0.83 -3.27
CA PHE A 62 -10.74 0.10 -3.09
C PHE A 62 -9.47 -0.43 -3.77
N SER A 63 -9.11 -1.68 -3.53
CA SER A 63 -7.85 -2.28 -4.00
C SER A 63 -7.82 -2.46 -5.52
N VAL A 64 -8.94 -2.88 -6.13
CA VAL A 64 -9.07 -2.96 -7.59
C VAL A 64 -8.79 -1.61 -8.24
N ALA A 65 -9.50 -0.57 -7.78
CA ALA A 65 -9.36 0.75 -8.36
C ALA A 65 -7.96 1.33 -8.10
N TYR A 66 -7.40 1.10 -6.92
CA TYR A 66 -6.04 1.50 -6.59
C TYR A 66 -5.02 0.86 -7.55
N GLY A 67 -5.10 -0.47 -7.74
CA GLY A 67 -4.18 -1.19 -8.63
C GLY A 67 -4.24 -0.72 -10.08
N PHE A 68 -5.44 -0.63 -10.66
CA PHE A 68 -5.59 -0.16 -12.03
C PHE A 68 -5.16 1.30 -12.23
N SER A 69 -5.52 2.17 -11.29
CA SER A 69 -5.24 3.61 -11.42
C SER A 69 -3.75 3.93 -11.36
N GLN A 70 -2.94 3.10 -10.70
CA GLN A 70 -1.47 3.27 -10.68
C GLN A 70 -0.85 3.29 -12.08
N LEU A 71 -1.45 2.60 -13.04
CA LEU A 71 -0.95 2.56 -14.42
C LEU A 71 -1.01 3.93 -15.11
N PHE A 72 -1.93 4.79 -14.69
CA PHE A 72 -2.19 6.08 -15.35
C PHE A 72 -1.50 7.26 -14.68
N PHE A 73 -1.14 7.16 -13.41
CA PHE A 73 -0.61 8.30 -12.66
C PHE A 73 0.83 8.66 -13.03
N GLY A 74 1.66 7.73 -13.47
CA GLY A 74 2.99 8.03 -13.98
C GLY A 74 2.92 9.08 -15.13
N PRO A 75 2.27 8.76 -16.25
CA PRO A 75 2.07 9.70 -17.37
C PRO A 75 1.39 11.01 -16.98
N LEU A 76 0.43 10.97 -16.05
CA LEU A 76 -0.26 12.16 -15.57
C LEU A 76 0.69 13.09 -14.81
N GLY A 77 1.53 12.51 -13.93
CA GLY A 77 2.55 13.23 -13.18
C GLY A 77 3.62 13.84 -14.07
N ASP A 78 4.04 13.14 -15.11
CA ASP A 78 5.01 13.63 -16.09
C ASP A 78 4.44 14.78 -16.92
N ARG A 79 3.14 14.74 -17.24
CA ARG A 79 2.47 15.77 -18.05
C ARG A 79 2.17 17.07 -17.27
N TYR A 80 1.69 16.94 -16.02
CA TYR A 80 1.17 18.08 -15.24
C TYR A 80 2.07 18.50 -14.08
N GLY A 81 3.13 17.74 -13.80
CA GLY A 81 4.00 17.90 -12.64
C GLY A 81 3.55 17.01 -11.47
N LYS A 82 4.48 16.17 -10.99
CA LYS A 82 4.22 15.14 -9.99
C LYS A 82 3.66 15.71 -8.69
N TYR A 83 4.24 16.82 -8.21
CA TYR A 83 3.80 17.46 -6.96
C TYR A 83 2.37 18.02 -7.06
N LEU A 84 2.04 18.66 -8.18
CA LEU A 84 0.70 19.19 -8.45
C LEU A 84 -0.33 18.07 -8.51
N VAL A 85 -0.01 16.96 -9.20
CA VAL A 85 -0.92 15.80 -9.27
C VAL A 85 -1.16 15.19 -7.89
N VAL A 86 -0.13 15.11 -7.03
CA VAL A 86 -0.31 14.64 -5.63
C VAL A 86 -1.21 15.59 -4.84
N ALA A 87 -1.06 16.90 -5.00
CA ALA A 87 -1.93 17.90 -4.35
C ALA A 87 -3.39 17.75 -4.78
N CYS A 88 -3.65 17.67 -6.10
CA CYS A 88 -5.00 17.48 -6.66
C CYS A 88 -5.59 16.11 -6.25
N ALA A 89 -4.80 15.04 -6.27
CA ALA A 89 -5.23 13.72 -5.82
C ALA A 89 -5.58 13.70 -4.32
N SER A 90 -4.85 14.44 -3.48
CA SER A 90 -5.18 14.59 -2.05
C SER A 90 -6.54 15.27 -1.87
N LEU A 91 -6.84 16.33 -2.63
CA LEU A 91 -8.18 16.97 -2.60
C LEU A 91 -9.28 16.04 -3.12
N ALA A 92 -9.00 15.25 -4.16
CA ALA A 92 -9.92 14.24 -4.64
C ALA A 92 -10.15 13.13 -3.59
N CYS A 93 -9.11 12.72 -2.85
CA CYS A 93 -9.23 11.80 -1.72
C CYS A 93 -10.10 12.39 -0.60
N ALA A 94 -10.01 13.69 -0.31
CA ALA A 94 -10.88 14.35 0.64
C ALA A 94 -12.36 14.22 0.25
N LEU A 95 -12.66 14.48 -1.03
CA LEU A 95 -14.02 14.33 -1.55
C LEU A 95 -14.50 12.88 -1.46
N THR A 96 -13.70 11.91 -1.92
CA THR A 96 -14.10 10.50 -1.95
C THR A 96 -14.21 9.89 -0.55
N ALA A 97 -13.36 10.30 0.41
CA ALA A 97 -13.51 9.94 1.82
C ALA A 97 -14.79 10.54 2.42
N GLY A 98 -15.12 11.80 2.08
CA GLY A 98 -16.39 12.42 2.45
C GLY A 98 -17.60 11.66 1.91
N LEU A 99 -17.54 11.20 0.65
CA LEU A 99 -18.58 10.35 0.06
C LEU A 99 -18.73 9.01 0.80
N CYS A 100 -17.63 8.40 1.26
CA CYS A 100 -17.71 7.21 2.11
C CYS A 100 -18.44 7.52 3.42
N ALA A 101 -18.12 8.65 4.06
CA ALA A 101 -18.71 9.04 5.35
C ALA A 101 -20.24 9.25 5.28
N ILE A 102 -20.73 9.79 4.16
CA ILE A 102 -22.15 10.11 3.97
C ILE A 102 -22.93 9.05 3.19
N ALA A 103 -22.33 7.91 2.87
CA ALA A 103 -22.97 6.86 2.08
C ALA A 103 -24.25 6.35 2.78
N PRO A 104 -25.42 6.46 2.12
CA PRO A 104 -26.72 6.09 2.72
C PRO A 104 -27.00 4.58 2.63
N ASN A 105 -26.32 3.86 1.77
CA ASN A 105 -26.46 2.43 1.56
C ASN A 105 -25.13 1.78 1.14
N PHE A 106 -25.09 0.46 1.23
CA PHE A 106 -23.88 -0.30 0.97
C PHE A 106 -23.34 -0.15 -0.47
N ALA A 107 -24.23 -0.13 -1.47
CA ALA A 107 -23.82 0.01 -2.87
C ALA A 107 -23.11 1.35 -3.15
N LEU A 108 -23.61 2.46 -2.59
CA LEU A 108 -22.97 3.77 -2.70
C LEU A 108 -21.66 3.82 -1.90
N LEU A 109 -21.56 3.12 -0.77
CA LEU A 109 -20.29 2.97 -0.05
C LEU A 109 -19.25 2.24 -0.92
N LEU A 110 -19.63 1.16 -1.62
CA LEU A 110 -18.73 0.45 -2.55
C LEU A 110 -18.23 1.35 -3.69
N VAL A 111 -19.14 2.15 -4.29
CA VAL A 111 -18.75 3.12 -5.33
C VAL A 111 -17.80 4.19 -4.75
N ALA A 112 -18.09 4.72 -3.57
CA ALA A 112 -17.24 5.70 -2.91
C ALA A 112 -15.85 5.11 -2.58
N ARG A 113 -15.79 3.84 -2.15
CA ARG A 113 -14.53 3.12 -1.91
C ARG A 113 -13.73 2.88 -3.20
N LEU A 114 -14.42 2.55 -4.30
CA LEU A 114 -13.79 2.44 -5.62
C LEU A 114 -13.12 3.77 -6.00
N LEU A 115 -13.85 4.88 -5.89
CA LEU A 115 -13.32 6.22 -6.19
C LEU A 115 -12.18 6.62 -5.23
N ALA A 116 -12.29 6.26 -3.95
CA ALA A 116 -11.24 6.51 -2.96
C ALA A 116 -9.95 5.75 -3.31
N GLY A 117 -10.05 4.47 -3.73
CA GLY A 117 -8.90 3.70 -4.20
C GLY A 117 -8.26 4.31 -5.45
N ALA A 118 -9.08 4.71 -6.42
CA ALA A 118 -8.60 5.33 -7.65
C ALA A 118 -7.82 6.62 -7.38
N THR A 119 -8.32 7.49 -6.51
CA THR A 119 -7.68 8.78 -6.21
C THR A 119 -6.43 8.62 -5.34
N ALA A 120 -6.43 7.69 -4.38
CA ALA A 120 -5.30 7.45 -3.49
C ALA A 120 -4.08 6.82 -4.19
N ALA A 121 -4.27 6.16 -5.32
CA ALA A 121 -3.22 5.47 -6.07
C ALA A 121 -2.09 6.39 -6.57
N ALA A 122 -2.32 7.69 -6.71
CA ALA A 122 -1.33 8.68 -7.11
C ALA A 122 -0.30 9.00 -6.02
N LEU A 123 -0.72 8.95 -4.75
CA LEU A 123 -0.05 9.66 -3.67
C LEU A 123 1.36 9.13 -3.39
N ILE A 124 1.52 7.83 -3.25
CA ILE A 124 2.80 7.23 -2.89
C ILE A 124 3.78 7.21 -4.08
N PRO A 125 3.43 6.65 -5.25
CA PRO A 125 4.39 6.53 -6.34
C PRO A 125 4.84 7.87 -6.90
N LEU A 126 3.93 8.85 -7.04
CA LEU A 126 4.30 10.17 -7.52
C LEU A 126 5.12 10.96 -6.51
N SER A 127 4.85 10.81 -5.21
CA SER A 127 5.68 11.44 -4.16
C SER A 127 7.11 10.89 -4.19
N MET A 128 7.27 9.56 -4.28
CA MET A 128 8.58 8.93 -4.39
C MET A 128 9.32 9.35 -5.68
N ALA A 129 8.61 9.41 -6.79
CA ALA A 129 9.17 9.86 -8.06
C ALA A 129 9.60 11.33 -7.99
N TRP A 130 8.77 12.22 -7.41
CA TRP A 130 9.13 13.63 -7.21
C TRP A 130 10.36 13.79 -6.31
N ILE A 131 10.42 13.07 -5.17
CA ILE A 131 11.61 13.05 -4.30
C ILE A 131 12.85 12.59 -5.11
N GLY A 132 12.68 11.59 -5.95
CA GLY A 132 13.73 11.10 -6.85
C GLY A 132 14.22 12.14 -7.87
N ASP A 133 13.35 13.05 -8.32
CA ASP A 133 13.71 14.11 -9.26
C ASP A 133 14.43 15.28 -8.61
N VAL A 134 14.02 15.65 -7.38
CA VAL A 134 14.46 16.91 -6.75
C VAL A 134 15.56 16.73 -5.69
N VAL A 135 15.72 15.52 -5.14
CA VAL A 135 16.71 15.25 -4.10
C VAL A 135 17.99 14.68 -4.73
N PRO A 136 19.20 15.23 -4.43
CA PRO A 136 20.47 14.71 -4.89
C PRO A 136 20.64 13.22 -4.57
N TYR A 137 21.23 12.46 -5.48
CA TYR A 137 21.33 11.00 -5.38
C TYR A 137 21.87 10.52 -4.02
N GLN A 138 22.90 11.19 -3.48
CA GLN A 138 23.56 10.83 -2.21
C GLN A 138 22.66 10.99 -0.99
N GLN A 139 21.64 11.89 -1.07
CA GLN A 139 20.71 12.18 0.02
C GLN A 139 19.35 11.51 -0.17
N ARG A 140 19.12 10.88 -1.32
CA ARG A 140 17.81 10.34 -1.73
C ARG A 140 17.33 9.23 -0.81
N GLN A 141 18.22 8.29 -0.47
CA GLN A 141 17.86 7.13 0.35
C GLN A 141 17.34 7.52 1.74
N PRO A 142 18.02 8.37 2.54
CA PRO A 142 17.49 8.77 3.84
C PRO A 142 16.21 9.60 3.75
N VAL A 143 16.01 10.38 2.68
CA VAL A 143 14.77 11.14 2.47
C VAL A 143 13.60 10.20 2.15
N LEU A 144 13.80 9.23 1.27
CA LEU A 144 12.80 8.22 0.95
C LEU A 144 12.46 7.34 2.17
N ALA A 145 13.45 7.00 2.99
CA ALA A 145 13.21 6.25 4.23
C ALA A 145 12.29 7.03 5.19
N ARG A 146 12.55 8.34 5.40
CA ARG A 146 11.68 9.20 6.21
C ARG A 146 10.27 9.32 5.63
N PHE A 147 10.15 9.44 4.32
CA PHE A 147 8.86 9.44 3.62
C PHE A 147 8.07 8.15 3.89
N LEU A 148 8.71 6.98 3.77
CA LEU A 148 8.07 5.68 3.96
C LEU A 148 7.66 5.41 5.42
N ILE A 149 8.31 6.02 6.42
CA ILE A 149 7.87 5.96 7.82
C ILE A 149 6.42 6.45 7.94
N GLY A 150 6.07 7.57 7.27
CA GLY A 150 4.69 8.06 7.25
C GLY A 150 3.72 7.02 6.70
N HIS A 151 4.06 6.36 5.60
CA HIS A 151 3.23 5.30 5.02
C HIS A 151 3.03 4.12 5.98
N ILE A 152 4.10 3.57 6.56
CA ILE A 152 4.03 2.43 7.50
C ILE A 152 3.20 2.81 8.74
N PHE A 153 3.42 4.02 9.26
CA PHE A 153 2.67 4.51 10.41
C PHE A 153 1.18 4.69 10.09
N GLY A 154 0.85 5.13 8.87
CA GLY A 154 -0.52 5.23 8.37
C GLY A 154 -1.24 3.88 8.33
N LEU A 155 -0.56 2.82 7.86
CA LEU A 155 -1.11 1.45 7.88
C LEU A 155 -1.47 1.00 9.30
N SER A 156 -0.56 1.24 10.26
CA SER A 156 -0.76 0.89 11.67
C SER A 156 -1.91 1.66 12.30
N MET A 157 -1.89 2.98 12.15
CA MET A 157 -2.91 3.86 12.73
C MET A 157 -4.28 3.65 12.10
N GLY A 158 -4.34 3.26 10.81
CA GLY A 158 -5.61 2.94 10.15
C GLY A 158 -6.35 1.81 10.84
N ALA A 159 -5.66 0.71 11.16
CA ALA A 159 -6.26 -0.41 11.88
C ALA A 159 -6.69 -0.01 13.31
N PHE A 160 -5.86 0.75 14.02
CA PHE A 160 -6.18 1.19 15.38
C PHE A 160 -7.38 2.15 15.42
N PHE A 161 -7.34 3.23 14.62
CA PHE A 161 -8.43 4.21 14.58
C PHE A 161 -9.73 3.64 14.02
N GLY A 162 -9.64 2.68 13.08
CA GLY A 162 -10.81 1.95 12.60
C GLY A 162 -11.48 1.16 13.72
N GLY A 163 -10.69 0.42 14.52
CA GLY A 163 -11.19 -0.32 15.67
C GLY A 163 -11.82 0.58 16.73
N MET A 164 -11.13 1.66 17.12
CA MET A 164 -11.62 2.65 18.08
C MET A 164 -12.94 3.30 17.63
N ALA A 165 -13.02 3.64 16.35
CA ALA A 165 -14.25 4.21 15.83
C ALA A 165 -15.39 3.18 15.78
N GLY A 166 -15.07 1.91 15.54
CA GLY A 166 -16.05 0.82 15.55
C GLY A 166 -16.71 0.62 16.91
N ASP A 167 -15.98 0.75 18.00
CA ASP A 167 -16.51 0.61 19.35
C ASP A 167 -17.24 1.88 19.84
N ASP A 168 -16.68 3.09 19.62
CA ASP A 168 -17.07 4.28 20.37
C ASP A 168 -17.74 5.38 19.53
N LEU A 169 -17.33 5.55 18.25
CA LEU A 169 -17.65 6.74 17.45
C LEU A 169 -18.54 6.44 16.22
N GLY A 170 -18.68 5.17 15.87
CA GLY A 170 -19.36 4.73 14.66
C GLY A 170 -18.47 4.76 13.40
N TRP A 171 -18.76 3.87 12.47
CA TRP A 171 -17.96 3.61 11.28
C TRP A 171 -17.80 4.80 10.30
N ARG A 172 -18.69 5.79 10.39
CA ARG A 172 -18.63 7.00 9.54
C ARG A 172 -17.56 7.98 10.00
N PHE A 173 -17.29 8.02 11.29
CA PHE A 173 -16.40 9.01 11.91
C PHE A 173 -14.97 9.01 11.32
N PRO A 174 -14.27 7.88 11.17
CA PRO A 174 -12.93 7.88 10.61
C PRO A 174 -12.89 8.39 9.17
N PHE A 175 -13.94 8.19 8.36
CA PHE A 175 -13.99 8.73 7.01
C PHE A 175 -14.11 10.26 6.98
N PHE A 176 -14.85 10.87 7.92
CA PHE A 176 -14.84 12.33 8.08
C PHE A 176 -13.47 12.84 8.51
N GLY A 177 -12.82 12.18 9.45
CA GLY A 177 -11.45 12.50 9.87
C GLY A 177 -10.45 12.42 8.71
N ILE A 178 -10.50 11.35 7.93
CA ILE A 178 -9.67 11.16 6.74
C ILE A 178 -9.95 12.23 5.68
N ALA A 179 -11.22 12.57 5.45
CA ALA A 179 -11.60 13.63 4.52
C ALA A 179 -11.00 14.98 4.94
N LEU A 180 -11.10 15.33 6.22
CA LEU A 180 -10.52 16.55 6.76
C LEU A 180 -8.99 16.57 6.65
N ILE A 181 -8.32 15.47 7.00
CA ILE A 181 -6.86 15.33 6.88
C ILE A 181 -6.43 15.54 5.42
N PHE A 182 -7.08 14.88 4.47
CA PHE A 182 -6.76 15.03 3.05
C PHE A 182 -7.05 16.43 2.50
N LEU A 183 -8.14 17.06 2.96
CA LEU A 183 -8.48 18.43 2.58
C LEU A 183 -7.38 19.40 3.02
N LEU A 184 -6.95 19.32 4.29
CA LEU A 184 -5.90 20.17 4.83
C LEU A 184 -4.56 19.93 4.11
N ILE A 185 -4.16 18.66 3.98
CA ILE A 185 -2.92 18.30 3.27
C ILE A 185 -2.97 18.78 1.82
N GLY A 186 -4.05 18.49 1.10
CA GLY A 186 -4.20 18.85 -0.31
C GLY A 186 -4.18 20.37 -0.52
N ALA A 187 -4.86 21.13 0.34
CA ALA A 187 -4.82 22.60 0.30
C ALA A 187 -3.41 23.13 0.54
N VAL A 188 -2.70 22.65 1.56
CA VAL A 188 -1.33 23.09 1.86
C VAL A 188 -0.36 22.67 0.74
N LEU A 189 -0.47 21.46 0.20
CA LEU A 189 0.33 21.02 -0.95
C LEU A 189 0.09 21.91 -2.18
N LEU A 190 -1.17 22.28 -2.45
CA LEU A 190 -1.51 23.13 -3.59
C LEU A 190 -0.93 24.56 -3.41
N LEU A 191 -1.02 25.10 -2.19
CA LEU A 191 -0.41 26.41 -1.86
C LEU A 191 1.12 26.34 -1.98
N LEU A 192 1.73 25.26 -1.48
CA LEU A 192 3.18 25.09 -1.52
C LEU A 192 3.67 24.86 -2.97
N ASN A 193 2.88 24.18 -3.81
CA ASN A 193 3.23 23.98 -5.22
C ASN A 193 3.48 25.31 -5.94
N ARG A 194 2.72 26.38 -5.59
CA ARG A 194 2.92 27.73 -6.16
C ARG A 194 4.25 28.38 -5.74
N ARG A 195 4.86 27.89 -4.66
CA ARG A 195 6.14 28.40 -4.10
C ARG A 195 7.33 27.51 -4.44
N LEU A 196 7.11 26.39 -5.10
CA LEU A 196 8.19 25.51 -5.54
C LEU A 196 8.99 26.19 -6.64
N PRO A 197 10.33 26.01 -6.66
CA PRO A 197 11.16 26.45 -7.78
C PRO A 197 10.75 25.78 -9.09
N ALA A 198 10.97 26.44 -10.22
CA ALA A 198 10.53 25.97 -11.54
C ALA A 198 11.02 24.54 -11.87
N HIS A 199 12.23 24.17 -11.46
CA HIS A 199 12.76 22.82 -11.68
C HIS A 199 12.00 21.73 -10.88
N ALA A 200 11.44 22.08 -9.72
CA ALA A 200 10.66 21.16 -8.89
C ALA A 200 9.17 21.09 -9.29
N GLN A 201 8.68 22.13 -10.00
CA GLN A 201 7.36 22.13 -10.61
C GLN A 201 7.36 21.49 -12.01
N ALA A 202 8.53 21.40 -12.65
CA ALA A 202 8.63 21.07 -14.05
C ALA A 202 7.93 19.75 -14.37
N ALA A 203 6.91 19.86 -15.23
CA ALA A 203 6.44 18.73 -16.00
C ALA A 203 7.58 18.32 -16.94
N HIS A 204 8.06 17.09 -16.86
CA HIS A 204 8.92 16.59 -17.92
C HIS A 204 8.06 16.51 -19.17
N LYS A 205 8.47 17.20 -20.24
CA LYS A 205 7.87 16.98 -21.56
C LYS A 205 8.23 15.55 -21.99
N ALA A 206 7.57 14.57 -21.39
CA ALA A 206 7.62 13.21 -21.88
C ALA A 206 6.94 13.24 -23.25
N GLU A 207 7.75 13.24 -24.31
CA GLU A 207 7.25 13.00 -25.65
C GLU A 207 6.43 11.71 -25.62
N GLY A 208 5.09 11.87 -25.65
CA GLY A 208 4.16 10.82 -26.00
C GLY A 208 3.99 9.66 -25.03
N ALA A 209 3.63 9.91 -23.77
CA ALA A 209 2.98 8.89 -22.94
C ALA A 209 1.56 8.64 -23.48
N THR A 210 1.46 7.88 -24.56
CA THR A 210 0.20 7.46 -25.15
C THR A 210 -0.19 6.08 -24.63
N ILE A 211 -1.50 5.83 -24.50
CA ILE A 211 -2.02 4.51 -24.06
C ILE A 211 -1.42 3.35 -24.90
N PRO A 212 -1.29 3.46 -26.25
CA PRO A 212 -0.64 2.42 -27.05
C PRO A 212 0.81 2.15 -26.67
N ARG A 213 1.59 3.19 -26.30
CA ARG A 213 2.97 3.04 -25.84
C ARG A 213 3.02 2.32 -24.49
N MET A 214 2.15 2.67 -23.57
CA MET A 214 2.04 1.99 -22.28
C MET A 214 1.72 0.50 -22.45
N ILE A 215 0.73 0.15 -23.27
CA ILE A 215 0.37 -1.23 -23.58
C ILE A 215 1.57 -1.99 -24.17
N LYS A 216 2.30 -1.36 -25.10
CA LYS A 216 3.49 -1.93 -25.70
C LYS A 216 4.59 -2.20 -24.63
N GLU A 217 4.84 -1.25 -23.76
CA GLU A 217 5.84 -1.39 -22.69
C GLU A 217 5.45 -2.51 -21.71
N PHE A 218 4.19 -2.59 -21.29
CA PHE A 218 3.69 -3.69 -20.44
C PHE A 218 3.80 -5.05 -21.13
N ARG A 219 3.44 -5.15 -22.41
CA ARG A 219 3.62 -6.40 -23.16
C ARG A 219 5.07 -6.84 -23.21
N GLN A 220 6.01 -5.90 -23.35
CA GLN A 220 7.44 -6.19 -23.36
C GLN A 220 7.97 -6.62 -21.99
N VAL A 221 7.47 -6.03 -20.88
CA VAL A 221 7.75 -6.51 -19.53
C VAL A 221 7.25 -7.96 -19.38
N LEU A 222 6.02 -8.23 -19.79
CA LEU A 222 5.42 -9.57 -19.73
C LEU A 222 6.09 -10.60 -20.68
N ALA A 223 6.81 -10.17 -21.70
CA ALA A 223 7.58 -11.07 -22.57
C ALA A 223 8.75 -11.73 -21.82
N THR A 224 9.29 -11.10 -20.79
CA THR A 224 10.41 -11.62 -19.99
C THR A 224 9.95 -12.70 -19.01
N PRO A 225 10.47 -13.97 -19.08
CA PRO A 225 10.03 -15.04 -18.17
C PRO A 225 10.21 -14.72 -16.69
N TRP A 226 11.32 -14.05 -16.33
CA TRP A 226 11.58 -13.63 -14.96
C TRP A 226 10.57 -12.58 -14.48
N ALA A 227 10.21 -11.62 -15.32
CA ALA A 227 9.20 -10.62 -14.97
C ALA A 227 7.83 -11.26 -14.72
N ARG A 228 7.40 -12.20 -15.58
CA ARG A 228 6.15 -12.96 -15.35
C ARG A 228 6.15 -13.67 -14.01
N MET A 229 7.27 -14.31 -13.66
CA MET A 229 7.41 -15.01 -12.40
C MET A 229 7.30 -14.05 -11.21
N VAL A 230 7.99 -12.90 -11.24
CA VAL A 230 7.91 -11.88 -10.17
C VAL A 230 6.49 -11.31 -10.05
N LEU A 231 5.84 -10.99 -11.18
CA LEU A 231 4.48 -10.44 -11.20
C LEU A 231 3.43 -11.42 -10.69
N VAL A 232 3.52 -12.70 -11.06
CA VAL A 232 2.63 -13.74 -10.52
C VAL A 232 2.89 -13.94 -9.03
N THR A 233 4.15 -13.95 -8.61
CA THR A 233 4.51 -14.12 -7.19
C THR A 233 3.95 -12.98 -6.33
N VAL A 234 4.11 -11.73 -6.75
CA VAL A 234 3.59 -10.59 -5.99
C VAL A 234 2.06 -10.53 -5.99
N SER A 235 1.43 -10.96 -7.08
CA SER A 235 -0.04 -11.07 -7.13
C SER A 235 -0.55 -12.11 -6.13
N LEU A 236 0.09 -13.28 -6.07
CA LEU A 236 -0.24 -14.33 -5.09
C LEU A 236 0.12 -13.92 -3.65
N GLU A 237 1.24 -13.21 -3.45
CA GLU A 237 1.57 -12.61 -2.15
C GLU A 237 0.46 -11.68 -1.68
N GLY A 238 0.03 -10.75 -2.54
CA GLY A 238 -1.08 -9.84 -2.24
C GLY A 238 -2.37 -10.58 -1.94
N ALA A 239 -2.69 -11.62 -2.71
CA ALA A 239 -3.92 -12.40 -2.55
C ALA A 239 -3.95 -13.15 -1.20
N PHE A 240 -2.95 -13.95 -0.90
CA PHE A 240 -2.93 -14.76 0.31
C PHE A 240 -2.71 -13.94 1.58
N LEU A 241 -1.84 -12.92 1.51
CA LEU A 241 -1.62 -12.05 2.66
C LEU A 241 -2.89 -11.29 3.01
N TYR A 242 -3.43 -10.51 2.07
CA TYR A 242 -4.54 -9.60 2.40
C TYR A 242 -5.89 -10.29 2.45
N GLY A 243 -6.05 -11.43 1.76
CA GLY A 243 -7.18 -12.32 1.99
C GLY A 243 -7.29 -12.76 3.44
N ALA A 244 -6.16 -13.08 4.09
CA ALA A 244 -6.11 -13.41 5.50
C ALA A 244 -6.16 -12.17 6.41
N PHE A 245 -5.33 -11.16 6.12
CA PHE A 245 -5.09 -9.98 6.94
C PHE A 245 -6.36 -9.15 7.18
N ALA A 246 -7.21 -9.00 6.16
CA ALA A 246 -8.47 -8.26 6.24
C ALA A 246 -9.41 -8.79 7.33
N PHE A 247 -9.30 -10.07 7.66
CA PHE A 247 -10.18 -10.73 8.64
C PHE A 247 -9.54 -10.95 10.02
N ILE A 248 -8.28 -10.54 10.26
CA ILE A 248 -7.62 -10.74 11.56
C ILE A 248 -8.38 -10.02 12.67
N ALA A 249 -8.73 -8.73 12.49
CA ALA A 249 -9.46 -7.98 13.51
C ALA A 249 -10.84 -8.60 13.79
N SER A 250 -11.57 -8.97 12.73
CA SER A 250 -12.87 -9.66 12.86
C SER A 250 -12.73 -11.02 13.53
N HIS A 251 -11.64 -11.77 13.27
CA HIS A 251 -11.34 -13.03 13.92
C HIS A 251 -11.14 -12.85 15.43
N LEU A 252 -10.31 -11.89 15.83
CA LEU A 252 -10.06 -11.60 17.23
C LEU A 252 -11.33 -11.14 17.95
N HIS A 253 -12.16 -10.36 17.28
CA HIS A 253 -13.45 -9.92 17.82
C HIS A 253 -14.43 -11.09 18.03
N HIS A 254 -14.65 -11.92 16.99
CA HIS A 254 -15.63 -12.99 17.05
C HIS A 254 -15.17 -14.21 17.85
N ALA A 255 -13.89 -14.63 17.73
CA ALA A 255 -13.40 -15.83 18.36
C ALA A 255 -13.06 -15.64 19.85
N PHE A 256 -12.64 -14.44 20.24
CA PHE A 256 -12.15 -14.15 21.59
C PHE A 256 -12.96 -13.07 22.33
N GLY A 257 -14.00 -12.53 21.73
CA GLY A 257 -14.82 -11.47 22.35
C GLY A 257 -14.06 -10.14 22.57
N MET A 258 -12.97 -9.91 21.84
CA MET A 258 -12.19 -8.67 21.97
C MET A 258 -12.99 -7.49 21.42
N SER A 259 -12.79 -6.29 22.01
CA SER A 259 -13.30 -5.06 21.41
C SER A 259 -12.63 -4.82 20.04
N LEU A 260 -13.26 -4.06 19.16
CA LEU A 260 -12.66 -3.71 17.86
C LEU A 260 -11.42 -2.84 18.04
N THR A 261 -11.40 -1.98 19.07
CA THR A 261 -10.21 -1.19 19.47
C THR A 261 -9.04 -2.09 19.81
N ALA A 262 -9.26 -3.10 20.67
CA ALA A 262 -8.21 -4.04 21.05
C ALA A 262 -7.74 -4.88 19.85
N SER A 263 -8.68 -5.33 19.02
CA SER A 263 -8.36 -6.08 17.79
C SER A 263 -7.55 -5.23 16.80
N GLY A 264 -7.94 -3.98 16.60
CA GLY A 264 -7.20 -3.01 15.77
C GLY A 264 -5.81 -2.69 16.32
N ALA A 265 -5.67 -2.60 17.67
CA ALA A 265 -4.38 -2.43 18.32
C ALA A 265 -3.44 -3.62 18.11
N MET A 266 -3.96 -4.87 18.08
CA MET A 266 -3.16 -6.04 17.71
C MET A 266 -2.70 -5.95 16.27
N VAL A 267 -3.60 -5.64 15.34
CA VAL A 267 -3.27 -5.49 13.92
C VAL A 267 -2.26 -4.35 13.68
N MET A 268 -2.30 -3.28 14.46
CA MET A 268 -1.33 -2.18 14.41
C MET A 268 0.12 -2.67 14.58
N LEU A 269 0.36 -3.74 15.34
CA LEU A 269 1.70 -4.30 15.57
C LEU A 269 2.39 -4.76 14.28
N TYR A 270 1.62 -5.07 13.23
CA TYR A 270 2.15 -5.36 11.91
C TYR A 270 3.04 -4.23 11.37
N GLY A 271 2.64 -2.98 11.55
CA GLY A 271 3.47 -1.85 11.15
C GLY A 271 4.75 -1.72 11.98
N PHE A 272 4.73 -2.05 13.27
CA PHE A 272 5.95 -2.04 14.09
C PHE A 272 6.96 -3.11 13.63
N GLY A 273 6.50 -4.27 13.18
CA GLY A 273 7.35 -5.27 12.51
C GLY A 273 8.02 -4.70 11.26
N GLY A 274 7.24 -3.97 10.45
CA GLY A 274 7.75 -3.25 9.27
C GLY A 274 8.76 -2.15 9.60
N LEU A 275 8.51 -1.37 10.66
CA LEU A 275 9.46 -0.36 11.14
C LEU A 275 10.78 -0.98 11.61
N LEU A 276 10.73 -2.13 12.30
CA LEU A 276 11.94 -2.86 12.66
C LEU A 276 12.74 -3.28 11.43
N PHE A 277 12.07 -3.83 10.40
CA PHE A 277 12.74 -4.15 9.15
C PHE A 277 13.35 -2.91 8.51
N ALA A 278 12.62 -1.81 8.42
CA ALA A 278 13.12 -0.57 7.82
C ALA A 278 14.36 -0.05 8.55
N ALA A 279 14.37 -0.07 9.89
CA ALA A 279 15.48 0.38 10.71
C ALA A 279 16.72 -0.53 10.61
N ALA A 280 16.52 -1.84 10.49
CA ALA A 280 17.60 -2.85 10.48
C ALA A 280 17.85 -3.46 9.09
N SER A 281 17.25 -2.92 8.03
CA SER A 281 17.28 -3.49 6.68
C SER A 281 18.70 -3.79 6.16
N GLY A 282 19.65 -2.88 6.39
CA GLY A 282 21.05 -3.09 6.02
C GLY A 282 21.65 -4.34 6.67
N ALA A 283 21.41 -4.57 7.95
CA ALA A 283 21.89 -5.76 8.67
C ALA A 283 21.20 -7.04 8.16
N PHE A 284 19.90 -6.98 7.91
CA PHE A 284 19.15 -8.12 7.37
C PHE A 284 19.63 -8.49 5.97
N VAL A 285 19.77 -7.51 5.07
CA VAL A 285 20.25 -7.73 3.69
C VAL A 285 21.67 -8.29 3.70
N HIS A 286 22.57 -7.73 4.50
CA HIS A 286 23.96 -8.18 4.59
C HIS A 286 24.09 -9.62 5.11
N ARG A 287 23.29 -9.99 6.13
CA ARG A 287 23.39 -11.32 6.77
C ARG A 287 22.65 -12.42 6.03
N LEU A 288 21.49 -12.11 5.46
CA LEU A 288 20.58 -13.11 4.89
C LEU A 288 20.63 -13.15 3.36
N GLY A 289 21.02 -12.06 2.72
CA GLY A 289 20.92 -11.91 1.27
C GLY A 289 19.47 -12.01 0.78
N GLU A 290 19.25 -11.89 -0.54
CA GLU A 290 17.89 -11.93 -1.11
C GLU A 290 17.21 -13.28 -0.89
N VAL A 291 17.95 -14.39 -0.99
CA VAL A 291 17.42 -15.75 -0.79
C VAL A 291 16.99 -15.98 0.65
N GLY A 292 17.82 -15.55 1.62
CA GLY A 292 17.49 -15.66 3.04
C GLY A 292 16.32 -14.75 3.43
N LEU A 293 16.28 -13.52 2.91
CA LEU A 293 15.16 -12.60 3.16
C LEU A 293 13.83 -13.16 2.65
N SER A 294 13.81 -13.75 1.45
CA SER A 294 12.59 -14.33 0.90
C SER A 294 12.13 -15.57 1.68
N LEU A 295 13.07 -16.43 2.13
CA LEU A 295 12.75 -17.62 2.91
C LEU A 295 12.24 -17.27 4.31
N TRP A 296 13.05 -16.55 5.09
CA TRP A 296 12.68 -16.20 6.47
C TRP A 296 11.49 -15.26 6.53
N GLY A 297 11.38 -14.32 5.57
CA GLY A 297 10.20 -13.48 5.45
C GLY A 297 8.93 -14.29 5.25
N GLY A 298 8.96 -15.24 4.31
CA GLY A 298 7.83 -16.14 4.08
C GLY A 298 7.48 -17.02 5.28
N LEU A 299 8.49 -17.57 5.97
CA LEU A 299 8.29 -18.37 7.18
C LEU A 299 7.68 -17.54 8.33
N PHE A 300 8.15 -16.32 8.54
CA PHE A 300 7.59 -15.44 9.57
C PHE A 300 6.13 -15.09 9.26
N VAL A 301 5.80 -14.67 8.03
CA VAL A 301 4.41 -14.34 7.67
C VAL A 301 3.51 -15.56 7.81
N ALA A 302 3.90 -16.68 7.21
CA ALA A 302 3.07 -17.89 7.21
C ALA A 302 2.90 -18.46 8.63
N GLY A 303 4.00 -18.55 9.40
CA GLY A 303 3.96 -19.01 10.80
C GLY A 303 3.11 -18.10 11.68
N SER A 304 3.19 -16.80 11.48
CA SER A 304 2.38 -15.80 12.20
C SER A 304 0.89 -15.94 11.90
N LEU A 305 0.52 -16.00 10.62
CA LEU A 305 -0.88 -16.18 10.23
C LEU A 305 -1.42 -17.53 10.72
N LEU A 306 -0.62 -18.60 10.60
CA LEU A 306 -1.01 -19.91 11.14
C LEU A 306 -1.24 -19.82 12.65
N ALA A 307 -0.31 -19.22 13.41
CA ALA A 307 -0.45 -19.03 14.84
C ALA A 307 -1.72 -18.26 15.19
N ILE A 308 -2.04 -17.16 14.49
CA ILE A 308 -3.26 -16.37 14.72
C ILE A 308 -4.51 -17.20 14.41
N GLY A 309 -4.52 -17.93 13.28
CA GLY A 309 -5.71 -18.64 12.79
C GLY A 309 -6.10 -19.89 13.61
N VAL A 310 -5.13 -20.52 14.34
CA VAL A 310 -5.38 -21.74 15.13
C VAL A 310 -5.19 -21.53 16.64
N ALA A 311 -4.80 -20.33 17.09
CA ALA A 311 -4.50 -20.08 18.49
C ALA A 311 -5.73 -20.31 19.39
N PRO A 312 -5.55 -20.97 20.56
CA PRO A 312 -6.64 -21.12 21.53
C PRO A 312 -6.88 -19.87 22.36
N VAL A 313 -5.99 -18.87 22.27
CA VAL A 313 -6.01 -17.64 23.10
C VAL A 313 -5.51 -16.43 22.31
N TRP A 314 -6.07 -15.28 22.58
CA TRP A 314 -5.87 -14.04 21.78
C TRP A 314 -4.44 -13.48 21.82
N TRP A 315 -3.68 -13.69 22.89
CA TRP A 315 -2.32 -13.10 23.02
C TRP A 315 -1.31 -13.60 21.98
N TRP A 316 -1.59 -14.71 21.27
CA TRP A 316 -0.79 -15.13 20.12
C TRP A 316 -0.83 -14.11 18.97
N ALA A 317 -1.86 -13.26 18.94
CA ALA A 317 -1.93 -12.18 17.97
C ALA A 317 -0.85 -11.11 18.18
N ILE A 318 -0.32 -10.94 19.41
CA ILE A 318 0.74 -9.98 19.70
C ILE A 318 2.01 -10.29 18.89
N PRO A 319 2.72 -11.41 19.13
CA PRO A 319 3.86 -11.78 18.30
C PRO A 319 3.43 -12.07 16.84
N GLY A 320 2.25 -12.64 16.63
CA GLY A 320 1.74 -12.96 15.31
C GLY A 320 1.67 -11.73 14.40
N CYS A 321 0.98 -10.67 14.78
CA CYS A 321 0.90 -9.47 13.96
C CYS A 321 2.27 -8.80 13.78
N PHE A 322 3.10 -8.74 14.82
CA PHE A 322 4.44 -8.16 14.74
C PHE A 322 5.34 -8.91 13.74
N PHE A 323 5.45 -10.24 13.88
CA PHE A 323 6.28 -11.04 12.97
C PHE A 323 5.69 -11.19 11.59
N ALA A 324 4.35 -11.11 11.42
CA ALA A 324 3.73 -11.00 10.10
C ALA A 324 4.20 -9.74 9.36
N GLY A 325 4.27 -8.59 10.06
CA GLY A 325 4.78 -7.36 9.49
C GLY A 325 6.27 -7.44 9.14
N LEU A 326 7.11 -7.92 10.06
CA LEU A 326 8.54 -8.12 9.81
C LEU A 326 8.76 -9.02 8.58
N GLY A 327 8.09 -10.18 8.56
CA GLY A 327 8.21 -11.15 7.47
C GLY A 327 7.73 -10.62 6.14
N PHE A 328 6.61 -9.90 6.12
CA PHE A 328 6.10 -9.25 4.91
C PHE A 328 7.15 -8.28 4.31
N TYR A 329 7.68 -7.36 5.10
CA TYR A 329 8.64 -6.41 4.58
C TYR A 329 9.95 -7.07 4.13
N MET A 330 10.36 -8.20 4.73
CA MET A 330 11.50 -9.01 4.25
C MET A 330 11.21 -9.61 2.86
N LEU A 331 10.07 -10.27 2.68
CA LEU A 331 9.69 -10.92 1.43
C LEU A 331 9.36 -9.91 0.34
N HIS A 332 8.48 -8.95 0.64
CA HIS A 332 8.00 -7.94 -0.32
C HIS A 332 9.11 -7.02 -0.81
N ASN A 333 10.03 -6.59 0.07
CA ASN A 333 11.19 -5.79 -0.32
C ASN A 333 12.09 -6.54 -1.30
N THR A 334 12.28 -7.85 -1.11
CA THR A 334 13.03 -8.69 -2.05
C THR A 334 12.32 -8.78 -3.40
N LEU A 335 11.00 -8.96 -3.42
CA LEU A 335 10.19 -8.94 -4.64
C LEU A 335 10.25 -7.58 -5.34
N GLN A 336 10.13 -6.49 -4.60
CA GLN A 336 10.21 -5.13 -5.12
C GLN A 336 11.59 -4.81 -5.72
N THR A 337 12.67 -5.26 -5.09
CA THR A 337 14.03 -5.15 -5.63
C THR A 337 14.14 -5.87 -6.97
N ASN A 338 13.63 -7.10 -7.06
CA ASN A 338 13.60 -7.86 -8.31
C ASN A 338 12.71 -7.21 -9.37
N ALA A 339 11.61 -6.55 -8.99
CA ALA A 339 10.76 -5.78 -9.90
C ALA A 339 11.52 -4.62 -10.56
N THR A 340 12.40 -3.93 -9.83
CA THR A 340 13.22 -2.84 -10.39
C THR A 340 14.26 -3.32 -11.40
N GLN A 341 14.60 -4.61 -11.36
CA GLN A 341 15.67 -5.22 -12.18
C GLN A 341 15.12 -6.14 -13.29
N MET A 342 13.84 -6.52 -13.26
CA MET A 342 13.26 -7.48 -14.22
C MET A 342 13.15 -6.94 -15.64
N ALA A 343 13.14 -5.61 -15.81
CA ALA A 343 13.17 -4.93 -17.11
C ALA A 343 13.96 -3.61 -16.99
N PRO A 344 15.31 -3.65 -17.01
CA PRO A 344 16.17 -2.49 -16.72
C PRO A 344 15.92 -1.29 -17.65
N GLU A 345 15.62 -1.54 -18.92
CA GLU A 345 15.33 -0.49 -19.92
C GLU A 345 13.94 0.15 -19.72
N ARG A 346 13.06 -0.46 -18.92
CA ARG A 346 11.66 -0.04 -18.70
C ARG A 346 11.28 -0.13 -17.23
N ARG A 347 12.15 0.36 -16.35
CA ARG A 347 11.96 0.28 -14.90
C ARG A 347 10.62 0.87 -14.43
N GLY A 348 10.20 1.99 -15.01
CA GLY A 348 8.90 2.61 -14.67
C GLY A 348 7.71 1.69 -14.94
N ALA A 349 7.64 1.12 -16.15
CA ALA A 349 6.57 0.17 -16.52
C ALA A 349 6.64 -1.11 -15.67
N ALA A 350 7.85 -1.61 -15.36
CA ALA A 350 8.04 -2.79 -14.52
C ALA A 350 7.54 -2.57 -13.08
N VAL A 351 7.88 -1.45 -12.46
CA VAL A 351 7.42 -1.11 -11.09
C VAL A 351 5.92 -0.85 -11.05
N SER A 352 5.37 -0.17 -12.06
CA SER A 352 3.91 0.05 -12.16
C SER A 352 3.15 -1.26 -12.34
N ALA A 353 3.66 -2.19 -13.18
CA ALA A 353 3.09 -3.52 -13.33
C ALA A 353 3.14 -4.32 -12.03
N PHE A 354 4.25 -4.26 -11.30
CA PHE A 354 4.42 -4.89 -9.99
C PHE A 354 3.36 -4.41 -9.00
N ALA A 355 3.23 -3.10 -8.85
CA ALA A 355 2.26 -2.52 -7.93
C ALA A 355 0.81 -2.83 -8.34
N CYS A 356 0.49 -2.76 -9.64
CA CYS A 356 -0.82 -3.15 -10.17
C CYS A 356 -1.14 -4.62 -9.84
N CYS A 357 -0.22 -5.55 -10.13
CA CYS A 357 -0.39 -6.97 -9.84
C CYS A 357 -0.56 -7.24 -8.34
N TYR A 358 0.16 -6.53 -7.48
CA TYR A 358 0.02 -6.65 -6.03
C TYR A 358 -1.38 -6.26 -5.54
N PHE A 359 -1.90 -5.10 -5.94
CA PHE A 359 -3.22 -4.64 -5.51
C PHE A 359 -4.37 -5.44 -6.16
N LEU A 360 -4.20 -5.88 -7.41
CA LEU A 360 -5.15 -6.80 -8.04
C LEU A 360 -5.16 -8.16 -7.32
N GLY A 361 -3.98 -8.68 -6.97
CA GLY A 361 -3.85 -9.86 -6.12
C GLY A 361 -4.58 -9.69 -4.79
N GLN A 362 -4.32 -8.58 -4.08
CA GLN A 362 -5.03 -8.23 -2.84
C GLN A 362 -6.54 -8.24 -3.04
N SER A 363 -7.04 -7.61 -4.08
CA SER A 363 -8.47 -7.55 -4.38
C SER A 363 -9.08 -8.93 -4.60
N ILE A 364 -8.45 -9.76 -5.45
CA ILE A 364 -8.89 -11.14 -5.70
C ILE A 364 -8.85 -11.95 -4.40
N GLY A 365 -7.79 -11.81 -3.62
CA GLY A 365 -7.61 -12.52 -2.36
C GLY A 365 -8.69 -12.17 -1.33
N VAL A 366 -8.97 -10.88 -1.12
CA VAL A 366 -10.01 -10.43 -0.17
C VAL A 366 -11.40 -10.86 -0.64
N GLY A 367 -11.71 -10.74 -1.95
CA GLY A 367 -12.99 -11.20 -2.49
C GLY A 367 -13.19 -12.72 -2.35
N ALA A 368 -12.15 -13.51 -2.66
CA ALA A 368 -12.21 -14.97 -2.46
C ALA A 368 -12.32 -15.36 -0.97
N ALA A 369 -11.59 -14.67 -0.11
CA ALA A 369 -11.66 -14.84 1.35
C ALA A 369 -13.05 -14.48 1.89
N GLY A 370 -13.69 -13.43 1.36
CA GLY A 370 -15.06 -13.07 1.69
C GLY A 370 -16.06 -14.18 1.40
N ILE A 371 -15.94 -14.86 0.26
CA ILE A 371 -16.79 -16.02 -0.06
C ILE A 371 -16.49 -17.20 0.88
N MET A 372 -15.21 -17.40 1.23
CA MET A 372 -14.78 -18.51 2.09
C MET A 372 -15.19 -18.30 3.55
N VAL A 373 -15.14 -17.06 4.06
CA VAL A 373 -15.44 -16.76 5.46
C VAL A 373 -16.86 -17.16 5.86
N GLU A 374 -17.82 -17.03 4.94
CA GLU A 374 -19.22 -17.41 5.16
C GLU A 374 -19.41 -18.91 5.39
N ARG A 375 -18.55 -19.73 4.78
CA ARG A 375 -18.67 -21.20 4.82
C ARG A 375 -17.76 -21.84 5.85
N ALA A 376 -16.57 -21.27 6.06
CA ALA A 376 -15.50 -21.91 6.81
C ALA A 376 -15.01 -21.09 8.01
N GLY A 377 -15.50 -19.87 8.18
CA GLY A 377 -15.13 -18.97 9.26
C GLY A 377 -13.78 -18.27 9.06
N THR A 378 -13.54 -17.24 9.87
CA THR A 378 -12.37 -16.36 9.78
C THR A 378 -11.05 -17.08 10.03
N GLY A 379 -10.99 -18.01 11.00
CA GLY A 379 -9.78 -18.78 11.31
C GLY A 379 -9.29 -19.60 10.12
N THR A 380 -10.20 -20.29 9.41
CA THR A 380 -9.87 -21.09 8.22
C THR A 380 -9.31 -20.21 7.10
N VAL A 381 -9.89 -19.04 6.88
CA VAL A 381 -9.39 -18.07 5.88
C VAL A 381 -7.95 -17.66 6.18
N ILE A 382 -7.65 -17.38 7.45
CA ILE A 382 -6.30 -16.99 7.90
C ILE A 382 -5.31 -18.15 7.68
N VAL A 383 -5.71 -19.39 8.01
CA VAL A 383 -4.88 -20.58 7.79
C VAL A 383 -4.60 -20.84 6.31
N VAL A 384 -5.60 -20.70 5.45
CA VAL A 384 -5.42 -20.81 3.99
C VAL A 384 -4.46 -19.77 3.47
N GLY A 385 -4.57 -18.53 3.95
CA GLY A 385 -3.60 -17.46 3.65
C GLY A 385 -2.18 -17.82 4.08
N ALA A 386 -2.01 -18.41 5.27
CA ALA A 386 -0.71 -18.87 5.78
C ALA A 386 -0.09 -19.95 4.86
N ILE A 387 -0.86 -20.98 4.51
CA ILE A 387 -0.39 -22.08 3.64
C ILE A 387 -0.05 -21.56 2.24
N GLY A 388 -0.91 -20.72 1.67
CA GLY A 388 -0.68 -20.10 0.36
C GLY A 388 0.58 -19.25 0.33
N LEU A 389 0.79 -18.40 1.34
CA LEU A 389 2.00 -17.58 1.45
C LEU A 389 3.27 -18.42 1.62
N LEU A 390 3.21 -19.49 2.41
CA LEU A 390 4.34 -20.40 2.54
C LEU A 390 4.73 -21.01 1.19
N ALA A 391 3.74 -21.51 0.44
CA ALA A 391 3.98 -22.08 -0.89
C ALA A 391 4.57 -21.05 -1.87
N VAL A 392 4.04 -19.83 -1.87
CA VAL A 392 4.54 -18.71 -2.68
C VAL A 392 5.99 -18.37 -2.33
N ALA A 393 6.29 -18.20 -1.04
CA ALA A 393 7.63 -17.86 -0.58
C ALA A 393 8.65 -18.95 -0.88
N LEU A 394 8.31 -20.23 -0.66
CA LEU A 394 9.19 -21.36 -0.97
C LEU A 394 9.47 -21.48 -2.47
N ASN A 395 8.42 -21.34 -3.32
CA ASN A 395 8.59 -21.34 -4.77
C ASN A 395 9.49 -20.19 -5.24
N PHE A 396 9.25 -18.96 -4.74
CA PHE A 396 10.06 -17.80 -5.08
C PHE A 396 11.51 -17.98 -4.65
N THR A 397 11.75 -18.40 -3.41
CA THR A 397 13.08 -18.68 -2.87
C THR A 397 13.84 -19.72 -3.70
N ARG A 398 13.17 -20.82 -4.08
CA ARG A 398 13.75 -21.84 -4.96
C ARG A 398 14.19 -21.27 -6.30
N ARG A 399 13.31 -20.49 -6.95
CA ARG A 399 13.62 -19.89 -8.27
C ARG A 399 14.71 -18.83 -8.18
N LEU A 400 14.74 -18.07 -7.08
CA LEU A 400 15.78 -17.08 -6.84
C LEU A 400 17.16 -17.76 -6.67
N ARG A 401 17.23 -18.87 -5.91
CA ARG A 401 18.46 -19.68 -5.79
C ARG A 401 18.95 -20.19 -7.15
N LEU A 402 18.05 -20.71 -7.97
CA LEU A 402 18.43 -21.20 -9.30
C LEU A 402 18.98 -20.08 -10.20
N LYS A 403 18.42 -18.87 -10.09
CA LYS A 403 18.91 -17.69 -10.83
C LYS A 403 20.32 -17.24 -10.38
N THR A 404 20.65 -17.41 -9.11
CA THR A 404 21.96 -17.00 -8.58
C THR A 404 23.06 -18.03 -8.82
N LEU A 405 22.71 -19.27 -9.19
CA LEU A 405 23.64 -20.36 -9.46
C LEU A 405 23.95 -20.57 -10.96
N GLY A 406 23.14 -20.00 -11.85
CA GLY A 406 23.32 -20.01 -13.31
C GLY A 406 23.62 -18.63 -13.86
#